data_d1d184723cff0e5e7671a3bfcf736bef
#
_entry.id   d1d184723cff0e5e7671a3bfcf736bef
#
_cell.length_a   1.000
_cell.length_b   1.000
_cell.length_c   1.000
_cell.angle_alpha   90.00
_cell.angle_beta   90.00
_cell.angle_gamma   90.00
#
_symmetry.space_group_name_H-M   'P 1'
#
loop_
_entity.id
_entity.type
_entity.pdbx_description
1 polymer ?
#
loop_
_entity_poly.entity_id
_entity_poly.type
_entity_poly.pdbx_seq_one_letter_code
_entity_poly.pdbx_strand_id
1 'polypeptide(L)'
;MASFPGHVVVAADIDRRWLDSFLGTGDDLAMPLSPTFLGALEQRLRLAAGNIDAVLLAEPVSGSPSVELSLIEDSDHPRVVRARRYRTDVRVWTCGPGVLVLGRGLGARWEAAVEVEPGARNGGVGRALAAAARHVVPEGRPVWAQVAPGNASSLRAFLAAGYAPVGAEVLLMPVGH
;
A
#
# COMPACT_ATOMS: atom_id res chain seq x y z
N MET A 1 11.12 2.56 -2.74
CA MET A 1 12.03 1.64 -2.02
C MET A 1 11.22 0.74 -1.12
N ALA A 2 11.55 -0.53 -1.07
CA ALA A 2 10.86 -1.51 -0.22
C ALA A 2 11.88 -2.40 0.48
N SER A 3 11.63 -2.70 1.76
CA SER A 3 12.43 -3.58 2.60
C SER A 3 11.59 -4.80 2.99
N PHE A 4 12.14 -5.98 2.74
CA PHE A 4 11.55 -7.27 3.07
C PHE A 4 12.52 -8.07 3.95
N PRO A 5 12.08 -9.13 4.64
CA PRO A 5 12.99 -9.99 5.37
C PRO A 5 14.13 -10.50 4.47
N GLY A 6 15.36 -10.16 4.84
CA GLY A 6 16.57 -10.60 4.14
C GLY A 6 16.96 -9.83 2.87
N HIS A 7 16.17 -8.87 2.39
CA HIS A 7 16.56 -8.07 1.22
C HIS A 7 15.84 -6.73 1.11
N VAL A 8 16.45 -5.80 0.37
CA VAL A 8 15.91 -4.47 0.07
C VAL A 8 15.90 -4.21 -1.42
N VAL A 9 14.83 -3.59 -1.90
CA VAL A 9 14.70 -3.15 -3.29
C VAL A 9 14.71 -1.63 -3.33
N VAL A 10 15.70 -1.06 -4.02
CA VAL A 10 15.78 0.37 -4.31
C VAL A 10 15.54 0.55 -5.81
N ALA A 11 14.40 1.13 -6.18
CA ALA A 11 14.07 1.47 -7.55
C ALA A 11 14.11 3.00 -7.68
N ALA A 12 15.19 3.54 -8.21
CA ALA A 12 15.42 4.97 -8.38
C ALA A 12 16.46 5.20 -9.49
N ASP A 13 16.41 6.37 -10.12
CA ASP A 13 17.42 6.79 -11.10
C ASP A 13 18.66 7.34 -10.37
N ILE A 14 19.49 6.39 -9.88
CA ILE A 14 20.72 6.68 -9.14
C ILE A 14 21.87 5.81 -9.62
N ASP A 15 23.07 6.36 -9.51
CA ASP A 15 24.30 5.64 -9.82
C ASP A 15 24.57 4.56 -8.76
N ARG A 16 25.00 3.38 -9.21
CA ARG A 16 25.30 2.25 -8.33
C ARG A 16 26.41 2.58 -7.32
N ARG A 17 27.45 3.31 -7.72
CA ARG A 17 28.56 3.69 -6.82
C ARG A 17 28.06 4.62 -5.71
N TRP A 18 27.14 5.53 -6.05
CA TRP A 18 26.52 6.39 -5.06
C TRP A 18 25.71 5.56 -4.05
N LEU A 19 24.94 4.60 -4.53
CA LEU A 19 24.18 3.69 -3.66
C LEU A 19 25.12 2.89 -2.73
N ASP A 20 26.16 2.30 -3.28
CA ASP A 20 27.14 1.50 -2.52
C ASP A 20 27.89 2.31 -1.45
N SER A 21 28.05 3.63 -1.64
CA SER A 21 28.66 4.50 -0.63
C SER A 21 27.82 4.65 0.66
N PHE A 22 26.51 4.38 0.57
CA PHE A 22 25.61 4.37 1.74
C PHE A 22 25.39 2.96 2.28
N LEU A 23 25.22 1.98 1.41
CA LEU A 23 24.84 0.62 1.81
C LEU A 23 26.03 -0.24 2.24
N GLY A 24 27.26 0.20 1.95
CA GLY A 24 28.46 -0.55 2.30
C GLY A 24 28.47 -1.97 1.72
N THR A 25 28.95 -2.94 2.51
CA THR A 25 29.00 -4.36 2.11
C THR A 25 27.68 -5.11 2.21
N GLY A 26 26.59 -4.44 2.60
CA GLY A 26 25.24 -4.97 2.38
C GLY A 26 24.59 -5.71 3.54
N ASP A 27 25.22 -5.83 4.70
CA ASP A 27 24.66 -6.60 5.83
C ASP A 27 23.69 -5.78 6.71
N ASP A 28 23.69 -4.46 6.58
CA ASP A 28 22.76 -3.60 7.34
C ASP A 28 21.44 -3.38 6.58
N LEU A 29 20.47 -4.26 6.82
CA LEU A 29 19.14 -4.15 6.23
C LEU A 29 18.33 -2.95 6.72
N ALA A 30 18.76 -2.27 7.79
CA ALA A 30 18.08 -1.08 8.31
C ALA A 30 18.53 0.19 7.58
N MET A 31 19.75 0.21 7.05
CA MET A 31 20.33 1.40 6.40
C MET A 31 19.44 2.00 5.30
N PRO A 32 18.84 1.21 4.39
CA PRO A 32 18.03 1.77 3.32
C PRO A 32 16.76 2.51 3.76
N LEU A 33 16.26 2.23 4.95
CA LEU A 33 15.12 2.96 5.55
C LEU A 33 15.58 3.99 6.60
N SER A 34 16.89 4.19 6.75
CA SER A 34 17.42 5.17 7.71
C SER A 34 17.12 6.61 7.26
N PRO A 35 16.91 7.53 8.20
CA PRO A 35 16.73 8.96 7.90
C PRO A 35 17.89 9.54 7.09
N THR A 36 19.11 9.09 7.33
CA THR A 36 20.32 9.54 6.62
C THR A 36 20.25 9.18 5.13
N PHE A 37 19.93 7.92 4.81
CA PHE A 37 19.84 7.48 3.42
C PHE A 37 18.63 8.08 2.71
N LEU A 38 17.46 8.14 3.37
CA LEU A 38 16.26 8.76 2.80
C LEU A 38 16.47 10.24 2.50
N GLY A 39 17.07 10.99 3.43
CA GLY A 39 17.39 12.40 3.22
C GLY A 39 18.38 12.64 2.07
N ALA A 40 19.37 11.76 1.91
CA ALA A 40 20.29 11.81 0.78
C ALA A 40 19.59 11.51 -0.56
N LEU A 41 18.66 10.55 -0.58
CA LEU A 41 17.82 10.25 -1.76
C LEU A 41 16.92 11.44 -2.13
N GLU A 42 16.25 12.06 -1.15
CA GLU A 42 15.42 13.25 -1.38
C GLU A 42 16.21 14.37 -2.05
N GLN A 43 17.38 14.67 -1.54
CA GLN A 43 18.25 15.70 -2.10
C GLN A 43 18.71 15.36 -3.52
N ARG A 44 19.13 14.11 -3.74
CA ARG A 44 19.65 13.69 -5.04
C ARG A 44 18.59 13.65 -6.12
N LEU A 45 17.40 13.16 -5.79
CA LEU A 45 16.29 13.00 -6.74
C LEU A 45 15.39 14.23 -6.83
N ARG A 46 15.52 15.18 -5.92
CA ARG A 46 14.62 16.35 -5.75
C ARG A 46 13.17 15.91 -5.56
N LEU A 47 12.99 14.88 -4.77
CA LEU A 47 11.71 14.29 -4.39
C LEU A 47 11.56 14.37 -2.87
N ALA A 48 10.35 14.16 -2.38
CA ALA A 48 10.07 14.04 -0.96
C ALA A 48 9.68 12.60 -0.62
N ALA A 49 10.26 12.05 0.44
CA ALA A 49 9.83 10.78 0.97
C ALA A 49 8.47 10.95 1.67
N GLY A 50 7.54 10.05 1.37
CA GLY A 50 6.29 9.93 2.10
C GLY A 50 6.48 9.22 3.44
N ASN A 51 5.40 8.62 3.95
CA ASN A 51 5.52 7.74 5.10
C ASN A 51 6.32 6.48 4.75
N ILE A 52 6.99 5.93 5.74
CA ILE A 52 7.44 4.54 5.67
C ILE A 52 6.23 3.69 6.04
N ASP A 53 5.57 3.11 5.05
CA ASP A 53 4.34 2.34 5.24
C ASP A 53 4.66 0.88 5.57
N ALA A 54 3.89 0.28 6.46
CA ALA A 54 3.86 -1.16 6.61
C ALA A 54 3.27 -1.79 5.34
N VAL A 55 3.98 -2.75 4.76
CA VAL A 55 3.51 -3.53 3.61
C VAL A 55 2.87 -4.80 4.10
N LEU A 56 1.61 -4.98 3.76
CA LEU A 56 0.79 -6.12 4.14
C LEU A 56 0.42 -6.94 2.92
N LEU A 57 0.32 -8.25 3.09
CA LEU A 57 -0.05 -9.20 2.05
C LEU A 57 -1.11 -10.17 2.57
N ALA A 58 -2.07 -10.51 1.73
CA ALA A 58 -3.02 -11.60 1.98
C ALA A 58 -3.20 -12.47 0.73
N GLU A 59 -3.33 -13.76 0.94
CA GLU A 59 -3.73 -14.69 -0.12
C GLU A 59 -5.20 -14.48 -0.51
N PRO A 60 -5.58 -14.72 -1.77
CA PRO A 60 -6.96 -14.67 -2.19
C PRO A 60 -7.81 -15.72 -1.47
N VAL A 61 -9.11 -15.49 -1.41
CA VAL A 61 -10.08 -16.41 -0.81
C VAL A 61 -11.18 -16.73 -1.84
N SER A 62 -11.49 -18.00 -1.99
CA SER A 62 -12.56 -18.45 -2.89
C SER A 62 -13.95 -18.12 -2.33
N GLY A 63 -14.93 -18.04 -3.21
CA GLY A 63 -16.32 -17.75 -2.86
C GLY A 63 -16.64 -16.27 -2.77
N SER A 64 -17.86 -15.94 -2.36
CA SER A 64 -18.34 -14.57 -2.25
C SER A 64 -17.92 -13.94 -0.91
N PRO A 65 -17.68 -12.63 -0.87
CA PRO A 65 -17.44 -11.91 0.38
C PRO A 65 -18.69 -11.98 1.28
N SER A 66 -18.46 -11.86 2.59
CA SER A 66 -19.52 -11.85 3.60
C SER A 66 -20.35 -10.56 3.65
N VAL A 67 -19.98 -9.57 2.87
CA VAL A 67 -20.67 -8.29 2.73
C VAL A 67 -21.07 -8.06 1.29
N GLU A 68 -22.19 -7.39 1.09
CA GLU A 68 -22.65 -6.99 -0.24
C GLU A 68 -21.80 -5.84 -0.76
N LEU A 69 -21.22 -6.04 -1.93
CA LEU A 69 -20.40 -5.04 -2.62
C LEU A 69 -21.12 -4.55 -3.86
N SER A 70 -21.32 -3.25 -3.97
CA SER A 70 -21.82 -2.59 -5.18
C SER A 70 -20.65 -2.04 -5.99
N LEU A 71 -20.42 -2.60 -7.19
CA LEU A 71 -19.41 -2.08 -8.12
C LEU A 71 -19.83 -0.71 -8.62
N ILE A 72 -18.92 0.24 -8.64
CA ILE A 72 -19.14 1.58 -9.18
C ILE A 72 -18.09 1.91 -10.25
N GLU A 73 -18.55 2.39 -11.41
CA GLU A 73 -17.66 2.72 -12.53
C GLU A 73 -17.09 4.12 -12.41
N ASP A 74 -17.86 5.06 -11.90
CA ASP A 74 -17.44 6.43 -11.74
C ASP A 74 -17.58 6.91 -10.29
N SER A 75 -16.57 7.67 -9.83
CA SER A 75 -16.54 8.23 -8.49
C SER A 75 -15.50 9.34 -8.41
N ASP A 76 -15.89 10.45 -7.82
CA ASP A 76 -15.03 11.59 -7.47
C ASP A 76 -14.44 11.47 -6.06
N HIS A 77 -14.69 10.36 -5.37
CA HIS A 77 -14.13 10.12 -4.05
C HIS A 77 -12.60 10.26 -4.06
N PRO A 78 -11.98 11.03 -3.16
CA PRO A 78 -10.55 11.36 -3.21
C PRO A 78 -9.64 10.14 -3.29
N ARG A 79 -10.02 9.05 -2.62
CA ARG A 79 -9.27 7.77 -2.68
C ARG A 79 -9.31 7.13 -4.06
N VAL A 80 -10.44 7.22 -4.75
CA VAL A 80 -10.60 6.70 -6.12
C VAL A 80 -9.80 7.53 -7.11
N VAL A 81 -9.92 8.86 -7.03
CA VAL A 81 -9.14 9.79 -7.85
C VAL A 81 -7.64 9.54 -7.67
N ARG A 82 -7.18 9.42 -6.42
CA ARG A 82 -5.78 9.08 -6.13
C ARG A 82 -5.39 7.72 -6.72
N ALA A 83 -6.22 6.70 -6.57
CA ALA A 83 -5.93 5.38 -7.10
C ALA A 83 -5.80 5.40 -8.63
N ARG A 84 -6.72 6.04 -9.34
CA ARG A 84 -6.68 6.18 -10.81
C ARG A 84 -5.46 6.94 -11.31
N ARG A 85 -4.89 7.84 -10.51
CA ARG A 85 -3.67 8.57 -10.85
C ARG A 85 -2.41 7.69 -10.83
N TYR A 86 -2.35 6.70 -9.93
CA TYR A 86 -1.12 5.95 -9.64
C TYR A 86 -1.22 4.45 -9.91
N ARG A 87 -2.39 3.96 -10.29
CA ARG A 87 -2.66 2.53 -10.53
C ARG A 87 -3.40 2.34 -11.83
N THR A 88 -3.23 1.16 -12.45
CA THR A 88 -4.02 0.71 -13.59
C THR A 88 -5.07 -0.31 -13.13
N ASP A 89 -6.00 -0.66 -14.03
CA ASP A 89 -7.05 -1.65 -13.78
C ASP A 89 -7.85 -1.39 -12.49
N VAL A 90 -8.11 -0.12 -12.20
CA VAL A 90 -8.77 0.30 -10.96
C VAL A 90 -10.22 -0.15 -10.97
N ARG A 91 -10.61 -0.91 -9.94
CA ARG A 91 -11.98 -1.33 -9.66
C ARG A 91 -12.40 -0.79 -8.29
N VAL A 92 -13.63 -0.35 -8.20
CA VAL A 92 -14.15 0.34 -7.01
C VAL A 92 -15.47 -0.28 -6.59
N TRP A 93 -15.61 -0.55 -5.31
CA TRP A 93 -16.86 -1.03 -4.72
C TRP A 93 -17.22 -0.18 -3.51
N THR A 94 -18.51 -0.08 -3.27
CA THR A 94 -19.08 0.46 -2.03
C THR A 94 -19.74 -0.63 -1.22
N CYS A 95 -19.73 -0.46 0.11
CA CYS A 95 -20.48 -1.25 1.06
C CYS A 95 -20.93 -0.31 2.19
N GLY A 96 -22.20 0.13 2.15
CA GLY A 96 -22.69 1.14 3.07
C GLY A 96 -21.81 2.40 3.08
N PRO A 97 -21.28 2.82 4.26
CA PRO A 97 -20.42 4.00 4.39
C PRO A 97 -18.95 3.75 4.05
N GLY A 98 -18.64 2.65 3.38
CA GLY A 98 -17.26 2.27 3.07
C GLY A 98 -16.99 2.12 1.58
N VAL A 99 -15.75 2.42 1.20
CA VAL A 99 -15.23 2.28 -0.18
C VAL A 99 -14.05 1.34 -0.18
N LEU A 100 -14.08 0.37 -1.10
CA LEU A 100 -12.96 -0.51 -1.44
C LEU A 100 -12.46 -0.16 -2.82
N VAL A 101 -11.17 0.04 -2.95
CA VAL A 101 -10.49 0.24 -4.23
C VAL A 101 -9.44 -0.85 -4.39
N LEU A 102 -9.46 -1.56 -5.51
CA LEU A 102 -8.39 -2.42 -5.99
C LEU A 102 -7.79 -1.83 -7.25
N GLY A 103 -6.48 -1.94 -7.43
CA GLY A 103 -5.80 -1.54 -8.65
C GLY A 103 -4.39 -2.10 -8.71
N ARG A 104 -3.84 -2.17 -9.92
CA ARG A 104 -2.45 -2.58 -10.12
C ARG A 104 -1.53 -1.40 -9.85
N GLY A 105 -0.77 -1.49 -8.78
CA GLY A 105 0.20 -0.50 -8.36
C GLY A 105 1.65 -0.88 -8.69
N LEU A 106 2.55 -0.58 -7.77
CA LEU A 106 3.98 -0.82 -7.93
C LEU A 106 4.29 -2.29 -8.26
N GLY A 107 5.10 -2.53 -9.28
CA GLY A 107 5.43 -3.89 -9.74
C GLY A 107 4.23 -4.68 -10.24
N ALA A 108 3.17 -4.01 -10.70
CA ALA A 108 1.92 -4.60 -11.18
C ALA A 108 1.20 -5.49 -10.15
N ARG A 109 1.49 -5.33 -8.86
CA ARG A 109 0.80 -6.04 -7.77
C ARG A 109 -0.61 -5.48 -7.55
N TRP A 110 -1.56 -6.32 -7.18
CA TRP A 110 -2.90 -5.88 -6.81
C TRP A 110 -2.89 -5.25 -5.42
N GLU A 111 -3.25 -3.98 -5.34
CA GLU A 111 -3.24 -3.21 -4.10
C GLU A 111 -4.64 -2.81 -3.69
N ALA A 112 -5.01 -3.15 -2.45
CA ALA A 112 -6.26 -2.74 -1.82
C ALA A 112 -6.09 -1.43 -1.06
N ALA A 113 -7.07 -0.55 -1.19
CA ALA A 113 -7.24 0.61 -0.34
C ALA A 113 -8.69 0.68 0.15
N VAL A 114 -8.84 0.92 1.44
CA VAL A 114 -10.14 0.97 2.11
C VAL A 114 -10.32 2.33 2.76
N GLU A 115 -11.52 2.89 2.67
CA GLU A 115 -11.91 4.06 3.43
C GLU A 115 -13.31 3.88 4.02
N VAL A 116 -13.50 4.37 5.22
CA VAL A 116 -14.79 4.35 5.92
C VAL A 116 -15.08 5.77 6.38
N GLU A 117 -16.30 6.23 6.13
CA GLU A 117 -16.77 7.55 6.57
C GLU A 117 -16.52 7.74 8.08
N PRO A 118 -16.12 8.95 8.50
CA PRO A 118 -15.72 9.20 9.90
C PRO A 118 -16.75 8.74 10.92
N GLY A 119 -18.03 8.97 10.68
CA GLY A 119 -19.12 8.59 11.58
C GLY A 119 -19.40 7.09 11.68
N ALA A 120 -18.88 6.28 10.75
CA ALA A 120 -19.09 4.84 10.70
C ALA A 120 -17.82 4.03 11.06
N ARG A 121 -16.75 4.71 11.46
CA ARG A 121 -15.51 4.06 11.88
C ARG A 121 -15.72 3.24 13.15
N ASN A 122 -14.85 2.25 13.36
CA ASN A 122 -14.88 1.30 14.49
C ASN A 122 -16.09 0.33 14.51
N GLY A 123 -17.00 0.39 13.52
CA GLY A 123 -18.11 -0.55 13.34
C GLY A 123 -17.76 -1.83 12.57
N GLY A 124 -16.48 -2.10 12.29
CA GLY A 124 -16.07 -3.32 11.57
C GLY A 124 -16.09 -3.22 10.04
N VAL A 125 -16.65 -2.16 9.45
CA VAL A 125 -16.77 -1.97 8.00
C VAL A 125 -15.40 -2.05 7.30
N GLY A 126 -14.38 -1.39 7.84
CA GLY A 126 -13.03 -1.43 7.26
C GLY A 126 -12.43 -2.83 7.22
N ARG A 127 -12.65 -3.64 8.27
CA ARG A 127 -12.24 -5.06 8.30
C ARG A 127 -13.01 -5.87 7.27
N ALA A 128 -14.31 -5.67 7.17
CA ALA A 128 -15.15 -6.39 6.21
C ALA A 128 -14.74 -6.09 4.76
N LEU A 129 -14.45 -4.83 4.43
CA LEU A 129 -13.95 -4.43 3.11
C LEU A 129 -12.54 -4.98 2.82
N ALA A 130 -11.63 -4.96 3.81
CA ALA A 130 -10.31 -5.56 3.66
C ALA A 130 -10.39 -7.08 3.41
N ALA A 131 -11.29 -7.77 4.11
CA ALA A 131 -11.55 -9.19 3.86
C ALA A 131 -12.18 -9.40 2.47
N ALA A 132 -13.15 -8.59 2.08
CA ALA A 132 -13.82 -8.65 0.80
C ALA A 132 -12.85 -8.48 -0.38
N ALA A 133 -11.81 -7.64 -0.24
CA ALA A 133 -10.77 -7.46 -1.26
C ALA A 133 -10.12 -8.79 -1.68
N ARG A 134 -9.95 -9.72 -0.75
CA ARG A 134 -9.37 -11.06 -1.00
C ARG A 134 -10.26 -11.96 -1.85
N HIS A 135 -11.58 -11.71 -1.86
CA HIS A 135 -12.55 -12.45 -2.68
C HIS A 135 -12.68 -11.89 -4.09
N VAL A 136 -12.52 -10.55 -4.24
CA VAL A 136 -12.76 -9.88 -5.52
C VAL A 136 -11.49 -9.53 -6.27
N VAL A 137 -10.31 -9.90 -5.74
CA VAL A 137 -9.04 -9.72 -6.45
C VAL A 137 -9.03 -10.55 -7.72
N PRO A 138 -8.65 -9.94 -8.87
CA PRO A 138 -8.59 -10.67 -10.12
C PRO A 138 -7.53 -11.76 -10.14
N GLU A 139 -7.75 -12.77 -10.99
CA GLU A 139 -6.74 -13.79 -11.32
C GLU A 139 -6.29 -14.67 -10.14
N GLY A 140 -7.01 -14.64 -9.01
CA GLY A 140 -6.59 -15.37 -7.80
C GLY A 140 -5.19 -14.95 -7.31
N ARG A 141 -4.83 -13.69 -7.49
CA ARG A 141 -3.51 -13.15 -7.09
C ARG A 141 -3.54 -12.66 -5.65
N PRO A 142 -2.39 -12.67 -4.96
CA PRO A 142 -2.28 -12.06 -3.64
C PRO A 142 -2.65 -10.56 -3.65
N VAL A 143 -3.25 -10.11 -2.55
CA VAL A 143 -3.67 -8.71 -2.35
C VAL A 143 -2.69 -8.02 -1.41
N TRP A 144 -2.17 -6.91 -1.85
CA TRP A 144 -1.26 -6.05 -1.09
C TRP A 144 -2.01 -4.87 -0.47
N ALA A 145 -1.50 -4.37 0.64
CA ALA A 145 -1.94 -3.11 1.22
C ALA A 145 -0.75 -2.36 1.83
N GLN A 146 -0.78 -1.04 1.73
CA GLN A 146 0.17 -0.15 2.40
C GLN A 146 -0.56 0.63 3.47
N VAL A 147 -0.02 0.61 4.68
CA VAL A 147 -0.64 1.28 5.82
C VAL A 147 0.40 2.07 6.58
N ALA A 148 0.19 3.38 6.70
CA ALA A 148 1.03 4.22 7.52
C ALA A 148 1.02 3.73 8.99
N PRO A 149 2.17 3.58 9.65
CA PRO A 149 2.25 3.06 11.02
C PRO A 149 1.39 3.83 12.03
N GLY A 150 1.23 5.13 11.83
CA GLY A 150 0.34 5.96 12.64
C GLY A 150 -1.16 5.69 12.46
N ASN A 151 -1.56 4.95 11.40
CA ASN A 151 -2.94 4.56 11.15
C ASN A 151 -3.27 3.20 11.81
N ALA A 152 -3.22 3.16 13.13
CA ALA A 152 -3.45 1.94 13.91
C ALA A 152 -4.82 1.31 13.64
N SER A 153 -5.84 2.10 13.31
CA SER A 153 -7.18 1.60 12.98
C SER A 153 -7.17 0.77 11.70
N SER A 154 -6.58 1.29 10.61
CA SER A 154 -6.43 0.56 9.36
C SER A 154 -5.54 -0.66 9.53
N LEU A 155 -4.41 -0.52 10.25
CA LEU A 155 -3.52 -1.65 10.49
C LEU A 155 -4.25 -2.81 11.17
N ARG A 156 -4.99 -2.54 12.26
CA ARG A 156 -5.80 -3.56 12.93
C ARG A 156 -6.87 -4.17 12.02
N ALA A 157 -7.51 -3.35 11.18
CA ALA A 157 -8.54 -3.82 10.26
C ALA A 157 -7.99 -4.82 9.24
N PHE A 158 -6.85 -4.52 8.60
CA PHE A 158 -6.20 -5.41 7.66
C PHE A 158 -5.66 -6.68 8.32
N LEU A 159 -4.98 -6.57 9.47
CA LEU A 159 -4.50 -7.74 10.21
C LEU A 159 -5.66 -8.67 10.60
N ALA A 160 -6.77 -8.12 11.11
CA ALA A 160 -7.97 -8.90 11.46
C ALA A 160 -8.70 -9.47 10.22
N ALA A 161 -8.43 -8.95 9.02
CA ALA A 161 -8.92 -9.47 7.76
C ALA A 161 -7.99 -10.56 7.15
N GLY A 162 -6.94 -10.97 7.87
CA GLY A 162 -6.03 -12.04 7.48
C GLY A 162 -4.86 -11.59 6.60
N TYR A 163 -4.53 -10.30 6.60
CA TYR A 163 -3.28 -9.81 6.03
C TYR A 163 -2.13 -10.01 7.02
N ALA A 164 -0.96 -10.36 6.51
CA ALA A 164 0.28 -10.45 7.29
C ALA A 164 1.25 -9.33 6.90
N PRO A 165 1.99 -8.75 7.83
CA PRO A 165 3.06 -7.81 7.51
C PRO A 165 4.21 -8.57 6.85
N VAL A 166 4.67 -8.07 5.69
CA VAL A 166 5.74 -8.70 4.90
C VAL A 166 6.92 -7.77 4.69
N GLY A 167 6.82 -6.50 5.08
CA GLY A 167 7.91 -5.54 4.92
C GLY A 167 7.47 -4.12 5.20
N ALA A 168 8.28 -3.19 4.75
CA ALA A 168 8.00 -1.76 4.78
C ALA A 168 8.40 -1.12 3.44
N GLU A 169 7.72 -0.04 3.06
CA GLU A 169 8.10 0.71 1.86
C GLU A 169 7.97 2.21 2.04
N VAL A 170 8.74 2.94 1.27
CA VAL A 170 8.62 4.38 1.12
C VAL A 170 8.59 4.75 -0.36
N LEU A 171 7.67 5.61 -0.71
CA LEU A 171 7.57 6.19 -2.04
C LEU A 171 8.10 7.62 -1.98
N LEU A 172 8.98 7.96 -2.92
CA LEU A 172 9.46 9.32 -3.12
C LEU A 172 8.58 9.98 -4.21
N MET A 173 8.05 11.13 -3.90
CA MET A 173 7.09 11.85 -4.73
C MET A 173 7.61 13.25 -5.07
N PRO A 174 7.20 13.86 -6.18
CA PRO A 174 7.49 15.26 -6.44
C PRO A 174 7.07 16.16 -5.28
N VAL A 175 7.89 17.16 -4.97
CA VAL A 175 7.58 18.13 -3.90
C VAL A 175 6.34 18.94 -4.29
N GLY A 176 5.35 19.04 -3.41
CA GLY A 176 4.13 19.83 -3.62
C GLY A 176 2.92 19.03 -4.12
N HIS A 177 2.89 17.72 -3.89
CA HIS A 177 1.73 16.85 -4.18
C HIS A 177 0.93 16.51 -2.92
#